data_cac11357ac6a6f8a410cb0317b74d189
#
_entry.id   cac11357ac6a6f8a410cb0317b74d189
#
_cell.length_a   1.000
_cell.length_b   1.000
_cell.length_c   1.000
_cell.angle_alpha   90.00
_cell.angle_beta   90.00
_cell.angle_gamma   90.00
#
_symmetry.space_group_name_H-M   'P 1'
#
loop_
_entity.id
_entity.type
_entity.pdbx_description
1 polymer ?
#
loop_
_entity_poly.entity_id
_entity_poly.type
_entity_poly.pdbx_seq_one_letter_code
_entity_poly.pdbx_strand_id
1 'polypeptide(L)'
;MSDPSYFVDTNIFLYAIGRDHPLKPASLNAIHLIQDGRIAAVINTEIIQEILYHFQSVKQLSIGVRLAKDTVSISSRILPVEEKDLSLAIELLETYPEIQTRDAFHAATMIHNGIKEIVSTDPHFDLIHEIKRIDPANLG
;
A
#
# COMPACT_ATOMS: atom_id res chain seq x y z
N MET A 1 -19.45 -7.91 -13.07
CA MET A 1 -18.99 -7.14 -11.90
C MET A 1 -17.48 -7.26 -11.76
N SER A 2 -16.82 -6.16 -11.53
CA SER A 2 -15.40 -6.18 -11.22
C SER A 2 -15.18 -6.55 -9.75
N ASP A 3 -14.04 -7.18 -9.45
CA ASP A 3 -13.65 -7.46 -8.08
C ASP A 3 -13.46 -6.16 -7.30
N PRO A 4 -13.69 -6.16 -5.96
CA PRO A 4 -13.37 -5.00 -5.15
C PRO A 4 -11.89 -4.63 -5.30
N SER A 5 -11.63 -3.32 -5.48
CA SER A 5 -10.29 -2.79 -5.66
C SER A 5 -9.88 -2.02 -4.40
N TYR A 6 -8.67 -2.32 -3.94
CA TYR A 6 -8.08 -1.64 -2.78
C TYR A 6 -6.67 -1.20 -3.11
N PHE A 7 -6.31 -0.03 -2.65
CA PHE A 7 -4.89 0.33 -2.58
C PHE A 7 -4.27 -0.51 -1.46
N VAL A 8 -3.09 -1.09 -1.69
CA VAL A 8 -2.43 -1.95 -0.71
C VAL A 8 -1.13 -1.31 -0.26
N ASP A 9 -1.04 -1.02 1.04
CA ASP A 9 0.12 -0.36 1.63
C ASP A 9 1.33 -1.30 1.68
N THR A 10 2.51 -0.71 1.67
CA THR A 10 3.79 -1.42 1.66
C THR A 10 3.91 -2.43 2.79
N ASN A 11 3.46 -2.06 4.00
CA ASN A 11 3.61 -2.92 5.17
C ASN A 11 2.88 -4.26 5.04
N ILE A 12 1.82 -4.35 4.26
CA ILE A 12 1.13 -5.63 4.01
C ILE A 12 2.10 -6.61 3.34
N PHE A 13 2.82 -6.17 2.33
CA PHE A 13 3.79 -7.01 1.63
C PHE A 13 4.97 -7.38 2.53
N LEU A 14 5.44 -6.43 3.34
CA LEU A 14 6.58 -6.67 4.25
C LEU A 14 6.23 -7.66 5.35
N TYR A 15 5.07 -7.52 6.00
CA TYR A 15 4.64 -8.47 7.03
C TYR A 15 4.38 -9.86 6.46
N ALA A 16 3.85 -9.94 5.25
CA ALA A 16 3.50 -11.22 4.62
C ALA A 16 4.70 -12.15 4.46
N ILE A 17 5.89 -11.61 4.18
CA ILE A 17 7.11 -12.41 3.97
C ILE A 17 8.10 -12.33 5.14
N GLY A 18 7.81 -11.50 6.14
CA GLY A 18 8.71 -11.24 7.26
C GLY A 18 8.70 -12.35 8.31
N ARG A 19 9.34 -12.04 9.45
CA ARG A 19 9.34 -12.92 10.62
C ARG A 19 7.94 -13.09 11.18
N ASP A 20 7.77 -14.06 12.07
CA ASP A 20 6.55 -14.18 12.85
C ASP A 20 6.26 -12.87 13.57
N HIS A 21 5.05 -12.39 13.40
CA HIS A 21 4.59 -11.12 13.93
C HIS A 21 3.06 -11.18 14.05
N PRO A 22 2.45 -10.50 15.04
CA PRO A 22 0.99 -10.50 15.17
C PRO A 22 0.23 -10.06 13.91
N LEU A 23 0.84 -9.22 13.08
CA LEU A 23 0.23 -8.70 11.85
C LEU A 23 0.47 -9.58 10.62
N LYS A 24 1.31 -10.62 10.74
CA LYS A 24 1.65 -11.48 9.60
C LYS A 24 0.47 -12.31 9.10
N PRO A 25 -0.32 -13.00 9.95
CA PRO A 25 -1.41 -13.84 9.45
C PRO A 25 -2.44 -13.06 8.63
N ALA A 26 -2.85 -11.88 9.09
CA ALA A 26 -3.81 -11.06 8.38
C ALA A 26 -3.22 -10.53 7.06
N SER A 27 -1.95 -10.13 7.06
CA SER A 27 -1.25 -9.66 5.86
C SER A 27 -1.13 -10.78 4.83
N LEU A 28 -0.77 -11.99 5.25
CA LEU A 28 -0.75 -13.18 4.36
C LEU A 28 -2.12 -13.46 3.77
N ASN A 29 -3.19 -13.36 4.57
CA ASN A 29 -4.53 -13.56 4.08
C ASN A 29 -4.88 -12.55 2.98
N ALA A 30 -4.50 -11.29 3.16
CA ALA A 30 -4.70 -10.27 2.13
C ALA A 30 -3.99 -10.64 0.81
N ILE A 31 -2.74 -11.11 0.90
CA ILE A 31 -2.00 -11.55 -0.29
C ILE A 31 -2.69 -12.72 -0.97
N HIS A 32 -3.16 -13.71 -0.19
CA HIS A 32 -3.88 -14.86 -0.74
C HIS A 32 -5.17 -14.43 -1.47
N LEU A 33 -5.92 -13.48 -0.92
CA LEU A 33 -7.12 -12.95 -1.56
C LEU A 33 -6.81 -12.27 -2.90
N ILE A 34 -5.68 -11.56 -2.97
CA ILE A 34 -5.21 -10.95 -4.21
C ILE A 34 -4.83 -12.02 -5.22
N GLN A 35 -4.04 -13.01 -4.80
CA GLN A 35 -3.59 -14.10 -5.67
C GLN A 35 -4.75 -14.93 -6.19
N ASP A 36 -5.78 -15.12 -5.38
CA ASP A 36 -6.98 -15.89 -5.76
C ASP A 36 -7.96 -15.08 -6.63
N GLY A 37 -7.68 -13.81 -6.87
CA GLY A 37 -8.54 -12.95 -7.68
C GLY A 37 -9.82 -12.50 -6.98
N ARG A 38 -9.91 -12.63 -5.65
CA ARG A 38 -11.08 -12.20 -4.88
C ARG A 38 -11.11 -10.70 -4.66
N ILE A 39 -9.95 -10.08 -4.59
CA ILE A 39 -9.79 -8.64 -4.53
C ILE A 39 -8.73 -8.22 -5.55
N ALA A 40 -8.82 -7.00 -6.04
CA ALA A 40 -7.84 -6.42 -6.94
C ALA A 40 -6.94 -5.46 -6.14
N ALA A 41 -5.63 -5.65 -6.24
CA ALA A 41 -4.65 -4.78 -5.61
C ALA A 41 -4.26 -3.65 -6.55
N VAL A 42 -4.36 -2.43 -6.05
CA VAL A 42 -3.84 -1.23 -6.71
C VAL A 42 -2.68 -0.71 -5.86
N ILE A 43 -1.57 -0.43 -6.50
CA ILE A 43 -0.40 0.18 -5.85
C ILE A 43 0.03 1.40 -6.66
N ASN A 44 0.98 2.16 -6.15
CA ASN A 44 1.67 3.18 -6.92
C ASN A 44 3.16 2.87 -7.00
N THR A 45 3.90 3.66 -7.77
CA THR A 45 5.35 3.45 -7.96
C THR A 45 6.12 3.57 -6.65
N GLU A 46 5.64 4.36 -5.69
CA GLU A 46 6.28 4.53 -4.38
C GLU A 46 6.25 3.25 -3.54
N ILE A 47 5.21 2.42 -3.67
CA ILE A 47 5.15 1.13 -2.98
C ILE A 47 6.37 0.28 -3.35
N ILE A 48 6.69 0.22 -4.63
CA ILE A 48 7.85 -0.55 -5.11
C ILE A 48 9.15 0.07 -4.60
N GLN A 49 9.28 1.38 -4.64
CA GLN A 49 10.45 2.06 -4.11
C GLN A 49 10.64 1.77 -2.62
N GLU A 50 9.57 1.81 -1.83
CA GLU A 50 9.63 1.52 -0.40
C GLU A 50 10.06 0.08 -0.12
N ILE A 51 9.56 -0.89 -0.88
CA ILE A 51 9.98 -2.30 -0.76
C ILE A 51 11.49 -2.41 -1.01
N LEU A 52 11.96 -1.86 -2.12
CA LEU A 52 13.37 -1.94 -2.49
C LEU A 52 14.26 -1.23 -1.46
N TYR A 53 13.87 -0.05 -1.04
CA TYR A 53 14.61 0.74 -0.06
C TYR A 53 14.71 0.00 1.29
N HIS A 54 13.60 -0.58 1.75
CA HIS A 54 13.59 -1.34 3.02
C HIS A 54 14.64 -2.45 3.00
N PHE A 55 14.62 -3.30 1.98
CA PHE A 55 15.53 -4.44 1.91
C PHE A 55 16.97 -4.02 1.61
N GLN A 56 17.18 -2.94 0.86
CA GLN A 56 18.50 -2.38 0.66
C GLN A 56 19.08 -1.87 1.98
N SER A 57 18.27 -1.21 2.80
CA SER A 57 18.71 -0.66 4.09
C SER A 57 19.13 -1.73 5.08
N VAL A 58 18.57 -2.94 5.00
CA VAL A 58 18.95 -4.07 5.85
C VAL A 58 19.88 -5.06 5.13
N LYS A 59 20.49 -4.64 4.03
CA LYS A 59 21.46 -5.43 3.24
C LYS A 59 20.91 -6.75 2.72
N GLN A 60 19.64 -6.75 2.30
CA GLN A 60 18.94 -7.91 1.75
C GLN A 60 18.28 -7.54 0.41
N LEU A 61 18.99 -6.81 -0.43
CA LEU A 61 18.43 -6.30 -1.68
C LEU A 61 17.87 -7.39 -2.58
N SER A 62 18.51 -8.57 -2.65
CA SER A 62 18.01 -9.67 -3.49
C SER A 62 16.60 -10.11 -3.09
N ILE A 63 16.29 -10.14 -1.80
CA ILE A 63 14.94 -10.44 -1.31
C ILE A 63 13.99 -9.32 -1.73
N GLY A 64 14.40 -8.08 -1.60
CA GLY A 64 13.61 -6.91 -2.01
C GLY A 64 13.28 -6.91 -3.48
N VAL A 65 14.25 -7.23 -4.34
CA VAL A 65 14.04 -7.32 -5.78
C VAL A 65 12.99 -8.40 -6.12
N ARG A 66 13.11 -9.56 -5.48
CA ARG A 66 12.14 -10.64 -5.69
C ARG A 66 10.74 -10.24 -5.25
N LEU A 67 10.62 -9.67 -4.06
CA LEU A 67 9.32 -9.21 -3.56
C LEU A 67 8.74 -8.12 -4.48
N ALA A 68 9.56 -7.19 -4.94
CA ALA A 68 9.12 -6.14 -5.86
C ALA A 68 8.56 -6.73 -7.14
N LYS A 69 9.24 -7.71 -7.73
CA LYS A 69 8.76 -8.41 -8.94
C LYS A 69 7.43 -9.11 -8.69
N ASP A 70 7.31 -9.82 -7.57
CA ASP A 70 6.10 -10.53 -7.21
C ASP A 70 4.94 -9.55 -6.98
N THR A 71 5.20 -8.44 -6.31
CA THR A 71 4.20 -7.41 -6.04
C THR A 71 3.68 -6.78 -7.34
N VAL A 72 4.60 -6.46 -8.27
CA VAL A 72 4.21 -5.97 -9.60
C VAL A 72 3.30 -6.98 -10.30
N SER A 73 3.67 -8.27 -10.23
CA SER A 73 2.95 -9.31 -10.98
C SER A 73 1.53 -9.55 -10.46
N ILE A 74 1.27 -9.39 -9.16
CA ILE A 74 -0.07 -9.62 -8.59
C ILE A 74 -0.94 -8.36 -8.57
N SER A 75 -0.37 -7.19 -8.84
CA SER A 75 -1.11 -5.92 -8.83
C SER A 75 -1.90 -5.75 -10.11
N SER A 76 -3.18 -5.35 -9.98
CA SER A 76 -4.04 -5.11 -11.14
C SER A 76 -3.75 -3.77 -11.81
N ARG A 77 -3.29 -2.78 -11.03
CA ARG A 77 -2.91 -1.45 -11.52
C ARG A 77 -1.71 -0.95 -10.72
N ILE A 78 -0.81 -0.26 -11.41
CA ILE A 78 0.31 0.46 -10.79
C ILE A 78 0.17 1.91 -11.22
N LEU A 79 -0.15 2.77 -10.26
CA LEU A 79 -0.38 4.18 -10.53
C LEU A 79 0.95 4.95 -10.52
N PRO A 80 1.23 5.78 -11.52
CA PRO A 80 2.37 6.67 -11.45
C PRO A 80 2.10 7.77 -10.42
N VAL A 81 3.15 8.25 -9.78
CA VAL A 81 3.08 9.46 -8.96
C VAL A 81 3.36 10.64 -9.88
N GLU A 82 2.36 11.47 -10.12
CA GLU A 82 2.44 12.59 -11.05
C GLU A 82 2.59 13.91 -10.31
N GLU A 83 2.87 14.97 -11.04
CA GLU A 83 3.03 16.32 -10.47
C GLU A 83 1.81 16.77 -9.67
N LYS A 84 0.60 16.46 -10.16
CA LYS A 84 -0.64 16.79 -9.42
C LYS A 84 -0.72 16.05 -8.08
N ASP A 85 -0.19 14.84 -8.00
CA ASP A 85 -0.15 14.06 -6.77
C ASP A 85 0.81 14.69 -5.76
N LEU A 86 1.94 15.20 -6.24
CA LEU A 86 2.89 15.92 -5.42
C LEU A 86 2.24 17.14 -4.76
N SER A 87 1.50 17.94 -5.54
CA SER A 87 0.81 19.12 -5.03
C SER A 87 -0.24 18.75 -3.98
N LEU A 88 -1.03 17.71 -4.22
CA LEU A 88 -2.04 17.26 -3.26
C LEU A 88 -1.38 16.67 -2.00
N ALA A 89 -0.28 15.94 -2.14
CA ALA A 89 0.43 15.38 -0.98
C ALA A 89 0.91 16.49 -0.05
N ILE A 90 1.40 17.59 -0.60
CA ILE A 90 1.82 18.76 0.20
C ILE A 90 0.61 19.34 0.95
N GLU A 91 -0.53 19.49 0.29
CA GLU A 91 -1.75 19.97 0.92
C GLU A 91 -2.25 19.04 2.02
N LEU A 92 -2.16 17.71 1.80
CA LEU A 92 -2.55 16.72 2.81
C LEU A 92 -1.67 16.82 4.06
N LEU A 93 -0.37 17.05 3.89
CA LEU A 93 0.54 17.22 5.02
C LEU A 93 0.25 18.52 5.79
N GLU A 94 -0.19 19.56 5.12
CA GLU A 94 -0.63 20.79 5.79
C GLU A 94 -1.90 20.56 6.59
N THR A 95 -2.84 19.77 6.06
CA THR A 95 -4.12 19.49 6.71
C THR A 95 -3.99 18.44 7.82
N TYR A 96 -3.15 17.43 7.61
CA TYR A 96 -2.96 16.30 8.52
C TYR A 96 -1.49 16.14 8.88
N PRO A 97 -0.93 17.03 9.71
CA PRO A 97 0.52 17.04 9.96
C PRO A 97 1.04 15.81 10.71
N GLU A 98 0.16 14.98 11.26
CA GLU A 98 0.54 13.75 11.96
C GLU A 98 0.82 12.58 11.02
N ILE A 99 0.41 12.64 9.75
CA ILE A 99 0.68 11.55 8.80
C ILE A 99 2.12 11.64 8.30
N GLN A 100 2.64 10.51 7.81
CA GLN A 100 3.98 10.49 7.23
C GLN A 100 3.93 10.96 5.78
N THR A 101 5.07 11.46 5.29
CA THR A 101 5.18 11.95 3.91
C THR A 101 4.76 10.88 2.90
N ARG A 102 5.23 9.63 3.05
CA ARG A 102 4.84 8.54 2.14
C ARG A 102 3.33 8.30 2.15
N ASP A 103 2.69 8.42 3.31
CA ASP A 103 1.23 8.23 3.42
C ASP A 103 0.48 9.30 2.62
N ALA A 104 1.00 10.52 2.64
CA ALA A 104 0.42 11.63 1.87
C ALA A 104 0.50 11.35 0.36
N PHE A 105 1.61 10.81 -0.13
CA PHE A 105 1.75 10.44 -1.54
C PHE A 105 0.81 9.30 -1.93
N HIS A 106 0.67 8.29 -1.08
CA HIS A 106 -0.28 7.21 -1.33
C HIS A 106 -1.71 7.73 -1.40
N ALA A 107 -2.12 8.52 -0.40
CA ALA A 107 -3.45 9.11 -0.37
C ALA A 107 -3.72 10.00 -1.59
N ALA A 108 -2.74 10.80 -2.00
CA ALA A 108 -2.89 11.69 -3.16
C ALA A 108 -3.13 10.89 -4.44
N THR A 109 -2.36 9.83 -4.69
CA THR A 109 -2.57 9.00 -5.88
C THR A 109 -3.92 8.29 -5.83
N MET A 110 -4.34 7.83 -4.64
CA MET A 110 -5.66 7.22 -4.45
C MET A 110 -6.77 8.19 -4.83
N ILE A 111 -6.75 9.38 -4.26
CA ILE A 111 -7.78 10.41 -4.47
C ILE A 111 -7.89 10.75 -5.95
N HIS A 112 -6.78 11.01 -6.62
CA HIS A 112 -6.78 11.38 -8.04
C HIS A 112 -7.23 10.25 -8.97
N ASN A 113 -7.20 9.00 -8.51
CA ASN A 113 -7.59 7.84 -9.32
C ASN A 113 -8.91 7.21 -8.85
N GLY A 114 -9.63 7.85 -7.93
CA GLY A 114 -10.92 7.37 -7.47
C GLY A 114 -10.87 6.11 -6.61
N ILE A 115 -9.72 5.78 -6.04
CA ILE A 115 -9.56 4.66 -5.11
C ILE A 115 -9.83 5.19 -3.71
N LYS A 116 -10.84 4.63 -3.04
CA LYS A 116 -11.31 5.16 -1.77
C LYS A 116 -10.85 4.37 -0.54
N GLU A 117 -10.42 3.12 -0.74
CA GLU A 117 -10.08 2.23 0.36
C GLU A 117 -8.64 1.75 0.25
N ILE A 118 -7.94 1.76 1.40
CA ILE A 118 -6.57 1.26 1.51
C ILE A 118 -6.52 0.14 2.54
N VAL A 119 -5.90 -0.98 2.16
CA VAL A 119 -5.57 -2.06 3.11
C VAL A 119 -4.23 -1.71 3.75
N SER A 120 -4.25 -1.42 5.04
CA SER A 120 -3.05 -1.01 5.78
C SER A 120 -3.20 -1.33 7.26
N THR A 121 -2.08 -1.63 7.90
CA THR A 121 -1.98 -1.78 9.36
C THR A 121 -1.72 -0.45 10.06
N ASP A 122 -1.45 0.62 9.31
CA ASP A 122 -1.08 1.92 9.86
C ASP A 122 -2.32 2.78 10.15
N PRO A 123 -2.63 3.02 11.45
CA PRO A 123 -3.80 3.80 11.82
C PRO A 123 -3.72 5.28 11.43
N HIS A 124 -2.57 5.81 11.02
CA HIS A 124 -2.47 7.20 10.57
C HIS A 124 -3.38 7.49 9.38
N PHE A 125 -3.67 6.48 8.54
CA PHE A 125 -4.62 6.66 7.43
C PHE A 125 -6.04 6.97 7.89
N ASP A 126 -6.40 6.61 9.13
CA ASP A 126 -7.72 6.92 9.68
C ASP A 126 -7.93 8.44 9.85
N LEU A 127 -6.85 9.21 9.88
CA LEU A 127 -6.90 10.68 9.99
C LEU A 127 -7.30 11.36 8.69
N ILE A 128 -7.15 10.68 7.55
CA ILE A 128 -7.41 11.26 6.23
C ILE A 128 -8.86 10.99 5.85
N HIS A 129 -9.70 12.03 5.88
CA HIS A 129 -11.15 11.88 5.71
C HIS A 129 -11.57 11.41 4.30
N GLU A 130 -10.75 11.68 3.29
CA GLU A 130 -11.06 11.38 1.89
C GLU A 130 -10.91 9.90 1.55
N ILE A 131 -10.27 9.12 2.41
CA ILE A 131 -10.04 7.70 2.20
C ILE A 131 -10.47 6.91 3.43
N LYS A 132 -10.62 5.59 3.25
CA LYS A 132 -10.98 4.68 4.34
C LYS A 132 -9.95 3.58 4.46
N ARG A 133 -9.39 3.42 5.66
CA ARG A 133 -8.48 2.31 5.94
C ARG A 133 -9.28 1.04 6.25
N ILE A 134 -8.87 -0.04 5.65
CA ILE A 134 -9.35 -1.39 5.95
C ILE A 134 -8.20 -2.12 6.64
N ASP A 135 -8.40 -2.53 7.88
CA ASP A 135 -7.45 -3.39 8.57
C ASP A 135 -7.44 -4.75 7.87
N PRO A 136 -6.27 -5.32 7.55
CA PRO A 136 -6.22 -6.62 6.85
C PRO A 136 -6.93 -7.74 7.62
N ALA A 137 -7.07 -7.63 8.94
CA ALA A 137 -7.83 -8.59 9.75
C ALA A 137 -9.33 -8.57 9.43
N ASN A 138 -9.84 -7.47 8.87
CA ASN A 138 -11.26 -7.31 8.53
C ASN A 138 -11.53 -7.54 7.04
N LEU A 139 -10.54 -7.98 6.30
CA LEU A 139 -10.62 -8.17 4.86
C LEU A 139 -11.08 -9.61 4.58
N GLY A 140 -12.21 -9.71 3.96
CA GLY A 140 -12.74 -10.95 3.42
C GLY A 140 -13.08 -12.03 4.31
#